data_e3315a57f1cb717ed017ba7c6394db4a
#
_entry.id   e3315a57f1cb717ed017ba7c6394db4a
#
_cell.length_a   1.000
_cell.length_b   1.000
_cell.length_c   1.000
_cell.angle_alpha   90.00
_cell.angle_beta   90.00
_cell.angle_gamma   90.00
#
_symmetry.space_group_name_H-M   'P 1'
#
loop_
_entity.id
_entity.type
_entity.pdbx_description
1 polymer ?
#
loop_
_entity_poly.entity_id
_entity_poly.type
_entity_poly.pdbx_seq_one_letter_code
_entity_poly.pdbx_strand_id
1 'polypeptide(L)'
;TSIDVFGLHVLRDGGKLAVLAIDPSSERTKGSILGDKTRMEKLSIHPNAFIRPSPSAGSLGGVARKTRETIVLCEAAGYNNIFVETVGVGQSETAVHSMVDFFLLIQLAGTGDELQGIKRGIMEMADGIVINKADGDNIDRAMLAKAQFQSALHLFPPTTSGWMPEVLTYSGYYELGIKE
;
A
#
# COMPACT_ATOMS: atom_id res chain seq x y z
N THR A 1 10.10 -5.92 -2.71
CA THR A 1 8.79 -5.69 -2.07
C THR A 1 7.79 -5.12 -3.08
N SER A 2 6.49 -5.15 -2.77
CA SER A 2 5.44 -4.58 -3.64
C SER A 2 5.70 -3.11 -3.96
N ILE A 3 6.07 -2.32 -2.97
CA ILE A 3 6.39 -0.90 -3.16
C ILE A 3 7.59 -0.70 -4.09
N ASP A 4 8.60 -1.55 -3.99
CA ASP A 4 9.78 -1.47 -4.85
C ASP A 4 9.39 -1.70 -6.32
N VAL A 5 8.53 -2.69 -6.57
CA VAL A 5 8.06 -3.04 -7.92
C VAL A 5 7.11 -1.98 -8.49
N PHE A 6 6.09 -1.59 -7.76
CA PHE A 6 5.15 -0.54 -8.18
C PHE A 6 5.87 0.81 -8.36
N GLY A 7 6.75 1.16 -7.42
CA GLY A 7 7.52 2.39 -7.50
C GLY A 7 8.44 2.45 -8.72
N LEU A 8 9.16 1.38 -9.01
CA LEU A 8 9.99 1.31 -10.22
C LEU A 8 9.15 1.37 -11.50
N HIS A 9 7.95 0.78 -11.49
CA HIS A 9 7.04 0.86 -12.63
C HIS A 9 6.62 2.30 -12.90
N VAL A 10 6.20 3.03 -11.88
CA VAL A 10 5.81 4.45 -11.97
C VAL A 10 6.98 5.33 -12.43
N LEU A 11 8.21 5.03 -12.03
CA LEU A 11 9.41 5.79 -12.40
C LEU A 11 9.86 5.55 -13.85
N ARG A 12 9.44 4.46 -14.50
CA ARG A 12 9.77 4.17 -15.91
C ARG A 12 9.26 5.24 -16.88
N ASP A 13 8.15 5.91 -16.53
CA ASP A 13 7.54 6.95 -17.35
C ASP A 13 8.12 8.36 -17.07
N GLY A 14 9.25 8.43 -16.37
CA GLY A 14 9.97 9.68 -16.12
C GLY A 14 9.43 10.52 -14.96
N GLY A 15 8.52 9.95 -14.16
CA GLY A 15 7.99 10.60 -12.97
C GLY A 15 8.98 10.67 -11.80
N LYS A 16 8.59 11.40 -10.75
CA LYS A 16 9.25 11.40 -9.44
C LYS A 16 8.32 10.75 -8.43
N LEU A 17 8.89 9.89 -7.57
CA LEU A 17 8.15 9.15 -6.56
C LEU A 17 8.63 9.51 -5.15
N ALA A 18 7.71 9.88 -4.26
CA ALA A 18 7.95 9.91 -2.83
C ALA A 18 7.28 8.71 -2.15
N VAL A 19 7.98 8.02 -1.26
CA VAL A 19 7.44 6.95 -0.41
C VAL A 19 7.48 7.40 1.04
N LEU A 20 6.31 7.53 1.66
CA LEU A 20 6.13 7.90 3.04
C LEU A 20 5.72 6.66 3.84
N ALA A 21 6.67 6.02 4.51
CA ALA A 21 6.42 4.81 5.29
C ALA A 21 5.99 5.18 6.72
N ILE A 22 4.80 4.76 7.12
CA ILE A 22 4.28 4.94 8.48
C ILE A 22 4.46 3.62 9.24
N ASP A 23 5.45 3.56 10.13
CA ASP A 23 5.74 2.38 10.95
C ASP A 23 5.39 2.65 12.41
N PRO A 24 4.40 1.93 12.98
CA PRO A 24 4.02 2.05 14.39
C PRO A 24 5.08 1.51 15.35
N SER A 25 6.01 0.67 14.89
CA SER A 25 7.01 0.01 15.75
C SER A 25 8.25 0.86 16.05
N SER A 26 8.43 2.01 15.41
CA SER A 26 9.70 2.78 15.42
C SER A 26 9.98 3.58 16.69
N GLU A 27 9.07 3.62 17.68
CA GLU A 27 9.33 4.31 18.96
C GLU A 27 10.42 3.65 19.81
N ARG A 28 10.60 2.35 19.69
CA ARG A 28 11.52 1.56 20.55
C ARG A 28 12.87 1.27 19.93
N THR A 29 12.96 1.26 18.64
CA THR A 29 14.20 0.97 17.93
C THR A 29 14.43 2.01 16.85
N LYS A 30 15.48 2.81 16.99
CA LYS A 30 15.99 3.70 15.92
C LYS A 30 16.38 2.94 14.64
N GLY A 31 15.90 1.68 14.49
CA GLY A 31 16.22 0.73 13.43
C GLY A 31 15.28 0.73 12.23
N SER A 32 14.13 1.42 12.26
CA SER A 32 13.17 1.40 11.15
C SER A 32 13.72 2.03 9.87
N ILE A 33 14.55 3.06 9.98
CA ILE A 33 15.16 3.74 8.82
C ILE A 33 16.01 2.78 7.97
N LEU A 34 16.73 1.88 8.62
CA LEU A 34 17.53 0.85 7.92
C LEU A 34 16.63 -0.26 7.35
N GLY A 35 15.59 -0.67 8.10
CA GLY A 35 14.66 -1.71 7.67
C GLY A 35 13.85 -1.32 6.42
N ASP A 36 13.41 -0.06 6.33
CA ASP A 36 12.66 0.42 5.16
C ASP A 36 13.54 0.53 3.91
N LYS A 37 14.76 1.04 4.06
CA LYS A 37 15.71 1.11 2.95
C LYS A 37 16.13 -0.29 2.46
N THR A 38 16.31 -1.26 3.35
CA THR A 38 16.65 -2.65 2.96
C THR A 38 15.49 -3.38 2.28
N ARG A 39 14.24 -2.99 2.57
CA ARG A 39 13.06 -3.52 1.87
C ARG A 39 12.85 -2.91 0.49
N MET A 40 13.37 -1.71 0.24
CA MET A 40 13.21 -0.93 -0.99
C MET A 40 14.59 -0.64 -1.62
N GLU A 41 15.42 -1.68 -1.80
CA GLU A 41 16.81 -1.54 -2.23
C GLU A 41 16.95 -0.79 -3.56
N LYS A 42 16.15 -1.15 -4.54
CA LYS A 42 16.22 -0.54 -5.88
C LYS A 42 15.70 0.91 -5.88
N LEU A 43 14.62 1.17 -5.14
CA LEU A 43 14.07 2.53 -5.02
C LEU A 43 14.99 3.44 -4.21
N SER A 44 15.65 2.91 -3.18
CA SER A 44 16.49 3.72 -2.27
C SER A 44 17.70 4.38 -2.94
N ILE A 45 18.13 3.84 -4.09
CA ILE A 45 19.25 4.37 -4.88
C ILE A 45 18.80 5.09 -6.16
N HIS A 46 17.49 5.10 -6.45
CA HIS A 46 16.97 5.71 -7.67
C HIS A 46 16.94 7.24 -7.56
N PRO A 47 17.50 8.00 -8.53
CA PRO A 47 17.66 9.46 -8.42
C PRO A 47 16.33 10.23 -8.35
N ASN A 48 15.24 9.66 -8.88
CA ASN A 48 13.91 10.25 -8.87
C ASN A 48 13.01 9.69 -7.75
N ALA A 49 13.55 8.92 -6.81
CA ALA A 49 12.82 8.40 -5.67
C ALA A 49 13.27 9.05 -4.36
N PHE A 50 12.31 9.38 -3.52
CA PHE A 50 12.53 9.89 -2.17
C PHE A 50 11.82 8.97 -1.17
N ILE A 51 12.54 8.40 -0.21
CA ILE A 51 11.96 7.52 0.80
C ILE A 51 12.11 8.18 2.17
N ARG A 52 10.98 8.41 2.83
CA ARG A 52 10.92 8.98 4.16
C ARG A 52 10.22 8.05 5.14
N PRO A 53 10.94 7.40 6.05
CA PRO A 53 10.35 6.74 7.20
C PRO A 53 9.72 7.78 8.14
N SER A 54 8.49 7.52 8.57
CA SER A 54 7.79 8.37 9.54
C SER A 54 7.49 7.55 10.78
N PRO A 55 8.22 7.77 11.89
CA PRO A 55 7.90 7.11 13.14
C PRO A 55 6.53 7.56 13.63
N SER A 56 5.68 6.63 13.97
CA SER A 56 4.39 6.91 14.60
C SER A 56 4.59 7.19 16.10
N ALA A 57 5.20 8.33 16.43
CA ALA A 57 5.40 8.73 17.82
C ALA A 57 4.05 9.03 18.50
N GLY A 58 3.51 8.05 19.21
CA GLY A 58 2.59 8.19 20.33
C GLY A 58 1.15 8.66 20.07
N SER A 59 0.81 9.33 18.97
CA SER A 59 -0.57 9.66 18.66
C SER A 59 -0.88 9.58 17.18
N LEU A 60 -1.92 8.82 16.84
CA LEU A 60 -2.44 8.68 15.46
C LEU A 60 -2.70 10.03 14.80
N GLY A 61 -3.26 10.99 15.53
CA GLY A 61 -3.54 12.34 15.01
C GLY A 61 -2.27 13.13 14.64
N GLY A 62 -1.18 12.95 15.42
CA GLY A 62 0.09 13.62 15.15
C GLY A 62 0.77 13.07 13.90
N VAL A 63 0.73 11.76 13.68
CA VAL A 63 1.28 11.11 12.48
C VAL A 63 0.51 11.52 11.24
N ALA A 64 -0.81 11.48 11.28
CA ALA A 64 -1.67 11.87 10.17
C ALA A 64 -1.42 13.32 9.74
N ARG A 65 -1.30 14.25 10.70
CA ARG A 65 -0.99 15.64 10.42
C ARG A 65 0.38 15.80 9.74
N LYS A 66 1.43 15.20 10.30
CA LYS A 66 2.79 15.28 9.75
C LYS A 66 2.89 14.65 8.36
N THR A 67 2.16 13.55 8.12
CA THR A 67 2.12 12.90 6.81
C THR A 67 1.46 13.81 5.78
N ARG A 68 0.32 14.43 6.11
CA ARG A 68 -0.36 15.38 5.22
C ARG A 68 0.52 16.59 4.89
N GLU A 69 1.17 17.18 5.90
CA GLU A 69 2.13 18.28 5.68
C GLU A 69 3.30 17.83 4.78
N THR A 70 3.76 16.59 4.91
CA THR A 70 4.83 16.03 4.06
C THR A 70 4.37 15.79 2.63
N ILE A 71 3.13 15.33 2.41
CA ILE A 71 2.54 15.18 1.07
C ILE A 71 2.61 16.54 0.34
N VAL A 72 2.10 17.60 0.96
CA VAL A 72 2.14 18.95 0.37
C VAL A 72 3.57 19.41 0.04
N LEU A 73 4.53 19.11 0.89
CA LEU A 73 5.94 19.44 0.62
C LEU A 73 6.52 18.63 -0.54
N CYS A 74 6.15 17.34 -0.66
CA CYS A 74 6.56 16.49 -1.79
C CYS A 74 5.95 17.00 -3.11
N GLU A 75 4.68 17.36 -3.13
CA GLU A 75 4.02 17.96 -4.29
C GLU A 75 4.72 19.26 -4.71
N ALA A 76 4.98 20.15 -3.76
CA ALA A 76 5.71 21.41 -4.00
C ALA A 76 7.13 21.17 -4.52
N ALA A 77 7.79 20.06 -4.16
CA ALA A 77 9.11 19.66 -4.66
C ALA A 77 9.05 18.94 -6.02
N GLY A 78 7.84 18.80 -6.61
CA GLY A 78 7.64 18.23 -7.94
C GLY A 78 7.58 16.70 -7.96
N TYR A 79 7.26 16.05 -6.83
CA TYR A 79 6.92 14.63 -6.80
C TYR A 79 5.47 14.49 -7.27
N ASN A 80 5.28 13.87 -8.41
CA ASN A 80 3.96 13.67 -9.02
C ASN A 80 3.31 12.34 -8.64
N ASN A 81 4.04 11.46 -7.96
CA ASN A 81 3.52 10.24 -7.35
C ASN A 81 3.97 10.18 -5.90
N ILE A 82 3.04 9.93 -4.99
CA ILE A 82 3.31 9.85 -3.56
C ILE A 82 2.66 8.59 -3.00
N PHE A 83 3.48 7.62 -2.58
CA PHE A 83 3.00 6.41 -1.91
C PHE A 83 3.05 6.60 -0.41
N VAL A 84 1.94 6.33 0.26
CA VAL A 84 1.87 6.29 1.73
C VAL A 84 1.71 4.84 2.16
N GLU A 85 2.77 4.25 2.72
CA GLU A 85 2.78 2.87 3.19
C GLU A 85 2.34 2.78 4.65
N THR A 86 1.41 1.88 4.93
CA THR A 86 1.04 1.47 6.28
C THR A 86 1.29 -0.04 6.46
N VAL A 87 1.69 -0.45 7.66
CA VAL A 87 2.01 -1.87 7.94
C VAL A 87 0.82 -2.70 8.45
N GLY A 88 -0.41 -2.21 8.36
CA GLY A 88 -1.64 -2.97 8.61
C GLY A 88 -1.91 -3.36 10.07
N VAL A 89 -1.21 -2.78 11.03
CA VAL A 89 -1.33 -3.12 12.46
C VAL A 89 -1.78 -1.94 13.32
N GLY A 90 -2.83 -1.25 12.92
CA GLY A 90 -3.28 -0.11 13.70
C GLY A 90 -4.52 0.55 13.13
N GLN A 91 -4.82 1.76 13.59
CA GLN A 91 -5.89 2.60 13.05
C GLN A 91 -5.36 3.67 12.08
N SER A 92 -4.10 3.54 11.64
CA SER A 92 -3.45 4.46 10.70
C SER A 92 -4.07 4.41 9.31
N GLU A 93 -4.65 3.27 8.93
CA GLU A 93 -5.29 3.07 7.62
C GLU A 93 -6.43 4.05 7.38
N THR A 94 -7.31 4.25 8.39
CA THR A 94 -8.42 5.20 8.29
C THR A 94 -7.93 6.64 8.12
N ALA A 95 -6.88 7.00 8.84
CA ALA A 95 -6.30 8.34 8.76
C ALA A 95 -5.62 8.55 7.38
N VAL A 96 -4.96 7.53 6.84
CA VAL A 96 -4.31 7.59 5.52
C VAL A 96 -5.35 7.69 4.41
N HIS A 97 -6.43 6.90 4.45
CA HIS A 97 -7.52 6.98 3.46
C HIS A 97 -8.01 8.41 3.25
N SER A 98 -8.12 9.22 4.31
CA SER A 98 -8.60 10.60 4.23
C SER A 98 -7.64 11.59 3.55
N MET A 99 -6.42 11.18 3.18
CA MET A 99 -5.39 12.06 2.64
C MET A 99 -4.77 11.57 1.32
N VAL A 100 -5.31 10.50 0.74
CA VAL A 100 -4.85 9.92 -0.52
C VAL A 100 -5.97 9.91 -1.56
N ASP A 101 -5.61 9.92 -2.84
CA ASP A 101 -6.56 9.89 -3.94
C ASP A 101 -7.02 8.46 -4.26
N PHE A 102 -6.22 7.46 -3.88
CA PHE A 102 -6.49 6.05 -4.12
C PHE A 102 -5.97 5.19 -2.96
N PHE A 103 -6.81 4.34 -2.40
CA PHE A 103 -6.46 3.44 -1.30
C PHE A 103 -6.36 1.99 -1.82
N LEU A 104 -5.13 1.52 -2.00
CA LEU A 104 -4.85 0.16 -2.47
C LEU A 104 -4.67 -0.80 -1.29
N LEU A 105 -5.54 -1.81 -1.19
CA LEU A 105 -5.42 -2.88 -0.22
C LEU A 105 -4.60 -4.04 -0.82
N ILE A 106 -3.42 -4.32 -0.23
CA ILE A 106 -2.56 -5.41 -0.67
C ILE A 106 -2.72 -6.60 0.26
N GLN A 107 -3.10 -7.75 -0.31
CA GLN A 107 -3.30 -9.00 0.40
C GLN A 107 -2.33 -10.08 -0.09
N LEU A 108 -2.13 -11.11 0.73
CA LEU A 108 -1.32 -12.28 0.39
C LEU A 108 -2.25 -13.46 0.18
N ALA A 109 -2.00 -14.27 -0.86
CA ALA A 109 -2.67 -15.54 -1.02
C ALA A 109 -2.01 -16.62 -0.14
N GLY A 110 -2.81 -17.55 0.37
CA GLY A 110 -2.31 -18.75 1.04
C GLY A 110 -2.17 -18.69 2.55
N THR A 111 -2.73 -17.69 3.21
CA THR A 111 -2.77 -17.59 4.68
C THR A 111 -3.92 -18.39 5.32
N GLY A 112 -4.82 -18.96 4.51
CA GLY A 112 -5.87 -19.92 4.91
C GLY A 112 -7.21 -19.29 5.26
N ASP A 113 -7.26 -18.07 5.72
CA ASP A 113 -8.50 -17.36 6.06
C ASP A 113 -8.34 -15.85 5.81
N GLU A 114 -8.14 -15.53 4.54
CA GLU A 114 -7.78 -14.19 4.09
C GLU A 114 -8.86 -13.15 4.46
N LEU A 115 -10.12 -13.54 4.49
CA LEU A 115 -11.21 -12.62 4.82
C LEU A 115 -11.41 -12.42 6.32
N GLN A 116 -11.14 -13.43 7.17
CA GLN A 116 -11.36 -13.31 8.63
C GLN A 116 -10.33 -12.41 9.31
N GLY A 117 -9.11 -12.32 8.76
CA GLY A 117 -8.05 -11.44 9.28
C GLY A 117 -8.25 -9.96 8.96
N ILE A 118 -9.14 -9.62 8.02
CA ILE A 118 -9.33 -8.25 7.56
C ILE A 118 -10.51 -7.61 8.24
N LYS A 119 -10.28 -6.47 8.84
CA LYS A 119 -11.36 -5.67 9.40
C LYS A 119 -12.26 -5.20 8.26
N ARG A 120 -13.57 -5.47 8.36
CA ARG A 120 -14.59 -5.09 7.37
C ARG A 120 -14.45 -3.62 6.91
N GLY A 121 -14.17 -2.70 7.86
CA GLY A 121 -14.01 -1.29 7.55
C GLY A 121 -12.82 -0.96 6.63
N ILE A 122 -11.75 -1.78 6.62
CA ILE A 122 -10.63 -1.58 5.70
C ILE A 122 -11.03 -1.96 4.27
N MET A 123 -11.81 -3.03 4.11
CA MET A 123 -12.33 -3.41 2.79
C MET A 123 -13.29 -2.37 2.22
N GLU A 124 -14.13 -1.77 3.07
CA GLU A 124 -15.06 -0.70 2.67
C GLU A 124 -14.35 0.56 2.19
N MET A 125 -13.13 0.81 2.67
CA MET A 125 -12.31 1.97 2.27
C MET A 125 -11.46 1.71 1.03
N ALA A 126 -11.30 0.46 0.60
CA ALA A 126 -10.41 0.13 -0.50
C ALA A 126 -10.99 0.58 -1.84
N ASP A 127 -10.22 1.34 -2.62
CA ASP A 127 -10.54 1.70 -3.99
C ASP A 127 -10.10 0.60 -4.98
N GLY A 128 -9.18 -0.26 -4.56
CA GLY A 128 -8.75 -1.46 -5.27
C GLY A 128 -8.14 -2.47 -4.32
N ILE A 129 -8.23 -3.75 -4.66
CA ILE A 129 -7.65 -4.86 -3.89
C ILE A 129 -6.73 -5.66 -4.80
N VAL A 130 -5.51 -5.94 -4.35
CA VAL A 130 -4.56 -6.76 -5.09
C VAL A 130 -4.05 -7.92 -4.25
N ILE A 131 -4.07 -9.11 -4.84
CA ILE A 131 -3.59 -10.34 -4.21
C ILE A 131 -2.19 -10.63 -4.70
N ASN A 132 -1.22 -10.52 -3.81
CA ASN A 132 0.19 -10.77 -4.11
C ASN A 132 0.55 -12.26 -4.02
N LYS A 133 1.72 -12.62 -4.56
CA LYS A 133 2.24 -13.97 -4.67
C LYS A 133 1.38 -14.87 -5.56
N ALA A 134 0.80 -14.31 -6.62
CA ALA A 134 0.07 -15.05 -7.63
C ALA A 134 1.05 -15.67 -8.65
N ASP A 135 1.90 -16.57 -8.17
CA ASP A 135 2.93 -17.25 -8.97
C ASP A 135 3.17 -18.68 -8.49
N GLY A 136 3.82 -19.48 -9.35
CA GLY A 136 4.16 -20.88 -9.05
C GLY A 136 2.98 -21.70 -8.55
N ASP A 137 3.20 -22.47 -7.52
CA ASP A 137 2.17 -23.34 -6.90
C ASP A 137 1.09 -22.57 -6.12
N ASN A 138 1.21 -21.24 -6.03
CA ASN A 138 0.28 -20.41 -5.29
C ASN A 138 -0.79 -19.74 -6.18
N ILE A 139 -0.74 -19.93 -7.48
CA ILE A 139 -1.69 -19.31 -8.44
C ILE A 139 -3.14 -19.67 -8.09
N ASP A 140 -3.44 -20.95 -7.86
CA ASP A 140 -4.82 -21.41 -7.57
C ASP A 140 -5.34 -20.78 -6.27
N ARG A 141 -4.49 -20.67 -5.26
CA ARG A 141 -4.84 -20.01 -3.99
C ARG A 141 -5.08 -18.51 -4.18
N ALA A 142 -4.28 -17.86 -5.01
CA ALA A 142 -4.47 -16.44 -5.33
C ALA A 142 -5.79 -16.20 -6.08
N MET A 143 -6.14 -17.08 -7.01
CA MET A 143 -7.42 -17.02 -7.74
C MET A 143 -8.61 -17.28 -6.82
N LEU A 144 -8.48 -18.21 -5.88
CA LEU A 144 -9.52 -18.47 -4.88
C LEU A 144 -9.72 -17.23 -3.98
N ALA A 145 -8.62 -16.65 -3.47
CA ALA A 145 -8.66 -15.42 -2.69
C ALA A 145 -9.31 -14.28 -3.47
N LYS A 146 -8.93 -14.07 -4.73
CA LYS A 146 -9.57 -13.10 -5.62
C LYS A 146 -11.08 -13.27 -5.67
N ALA A 147 -11.56 -14.49 -5.90
CA ALA A 147 -13.00 -14.79 -5.97
C ALA A 147 -13.71 -14.49 -4.63
N GLN A 148 -13.08 -14.82 -3.50
CA GLN A 148 -13.62 -14.53 -2.17
C GLN A 148 -13.74 -13.02 -1.92
N PHE A 149 -12.72 -12.23 -2.25
CA PHE A 149 -12.74 -10.77 -2.12
C PHE A 149 -13.79 -10.14 -3.05
N GLN A 150 -13.89 -10.59 -4.29
CA GLN A 150 -14.94 -10.15 -5.21
C GLN A 150 -16.34 -10.40 -4.65
N SER A 151 -16.59 -11.60 -4.13
CA SER A 151 -17.87 -11.95 -3.52
C SER A 151 -18.16 -11.08 -2.28
N ALA A 152 -17.16 -10.80 -1.46
CA ALA A 152 -17.30 -9.95 -0.29
C ALA A 152 -17.61 -8.48 -0.65
N LEU A 153 -16.99 -7.95 -1.70
CA LEU A 153 -17.24 -6.58 -2.17
C LEU A 153 -18.69 -6.38 -2.62
N HIS A 154 -19.34 -7.40 -3.20
CA HIS A 154 -20.75 -7.33 -3.57
C HIS A 154 -21.72 -7.20 -2.39
N LEU A 155 -21.26 -7.45 -1.16
CA LEU A 155 -22.06 -7.28 0.05
C LEU A 155 -22.06 -5.84 0.58
N PHE A 156 -21.19 -4.97 0.05
CA PHE A 156 -21.13 -3.57 0.43
C PHE A 156 -22.09 -2.72 -0.43
N PRO A 157 -22.67 -1.67 0.14
CA PRO A 157 -23.45 -0.73 -0.64
C PRO A 157 -22.55 -0.06 -1.70
N PRO A 158 -23.12 0.29 -2.88
CA PRO A 158 -22.37 1.00 -3.90
C PRO A 158 -21.86 2.33 -3.36
N THR A 159 -20.65 2.71 -3.78
CA THR A 159 -20.07 4.00 -3.42
C THR A 159 -20.89 5.13 -4.02
N THR A 160 -20.89 6.30 -3.38
CA THR A 160 -21.59 7.50 -3.87
C THR A 160 -21.07 8.00 -5.22
N SER A 161 -19.81 7.67 -5.55
CA SER A 161 -19.17 7.98 -6.84
C SER A 161 -19.55 7.02 -7.97
N GLY A 162 -20.18 5.89 -7.66
CA GLY A 162 -20.41 4.80 -8.62
C GLY A 162 -19.17 3.97 -8.93
N TRP A 163 -18.02 4.26 -8.30
CA TRP A 163 -16.80 3.45 -8.43
C TRP A 163 -16.99 2.10 -7.75
N MET A 164 -16.61 1.02 -8.43
CA MET A 164 -16.56 -0.31 -7.83
C MET A 164 -15.09 -0.77 -7.75
N PRO A 165 -14.60 -1.10 -6.56
CA PRO A 165 -13.24 -1.61 -6.42
C PRO A 165 -13.02 -2.88 -7.22
N GLU A 166 -11.92 -2.93 -7.96
CA GLU A 166 -11.49 -4.15 -8.65
C GLU A 166 -10.61 -5.00 -7.76
N VAL A 167 -10.64 -6.32 -7.98
CA VAL A 167 -9.75 -7.28 -7.33
C VAL A 167 -8.86 -7.91 -8.39
N LEU A 168 -7.56 -7.63 -8.31
CA LEU A 168 -6.56 -8.13 -9.24
C LEU A 168 -5.57 -9.05 -8.53
N THR A 169 -4.84 -9.85 -9.30
CA THR A 169 -3.76 -10.70 -8.80
C THR A 169 -2.45 -10.26 -9.41
N TYR A 170 -1.36 -10.30 -8.65
CA TYR A 170 -0.03 -9.98 -9.16
C TYR A 170 1.07 -10.78 -8.44
N SER A 171 2.25 -10.83 -9.04
CA SER A 171 3.45 -11.32 -8.39
C SER A 171 4.49 -10.20 -8.30
N GLY A 172 4.77 -9.74 -7.09
CA GLY A 172 5.85 -8.77 -6.86
C GLY A 172 7.24 -9.37 -7.06
N TYR A 173 7.38 -10.70 -7.04
CA TYR A 173 8.66 -11.37 -7.25
C TYR A 173 9.01 -11.51 -8.74
N TYR A 174 8.05 -11.93 -9.56
CA TYR A 174 8.22 -12.10 -11.01
C TYR A 174 7.77 -10.90 -11.84
N GLU A 175 7.34 -9.81 -11.21
CA GLU A 175 6.82 -8.60 -11.86
C GLU A 175 5.66 -8.87 -12.83
N LEU A 176 4.80 -9.88 -12.52
CA LEU A 176 3.63 -10.25 -13.32
C LEU A 176 2.39 -9.49 -12.82
N GLY A 177 1.50 -9.08 -13.74
CA GLY A 177 0.25 -8.39 -13.41
C GLY A 177 0.43 -6.96 -12.87
N ILE A 178 1.57 -6.31 -13.13
CA ILE A 178 1.89 -4.95 -12.64
C ILE A 178 1.32 -3.86 -13.55
N LYS A 179 1.02 -4.18 -14.80
CA LYS A 179 0.52 -3.21 -15.79
C LYS A 179 -1.01 -3.11 -15.84
N GLU A 180 -1.68 -4.03 -15.16
CA GLU A 180 -3.15 -4.09 -15.08
C GLU A 180 -3.66 -3.17 -13.98
#